data_e3b407dbb0060d022df70bd8a02d51de
#
_entry.id   e3b407dbb0060d022df70bd8a02d51de
#
_cell.length_a   1.000
_cell.length_b   1.000
_cell.length_c   1.000
_cell.angle_alpha   90.00
_cell.angle_beta   90.00
_cell.angle_gamma   90.00
#
_symmetry.space_group_name_H-M   'P 1'
#
loop_
_entity.id
_entity.type
_entity.pdbx_description
1 polymer ?
#
loop_
_entity_poly.entity_id
_entity_poly.type
_entity_poly.pdbx_seq_one_letter_code
_entity_poly.pdbx_strand_id
1 'polypeptide(L)'
;RFFYQDLTKKELKEIKAFIEKFLSEKQTNKKELINFFQNYPNIIKGNVPKIQQILNKASENYPNISSYKVINNFLLEEYYTPKPSICECHFFPDGSNEHKVVNMLRTCKKSLDIAIYTFTLDSIVKAVIEVFNRGIPVRIICDNEMEKHSTSKIKKLASTGIVCKTDNTRYYMHHKFAVIDNSVVVTGSFNWSSQAVHHNQENILFYENKAIAQQYTEQFNKLWNNYNTVINKEEAMKIIEEKERIKKEKKLLELKKEMEKLEKLKKREEKMKQKENEK
;
A
#
# COMPACT_ATOMS: atom_id res chain seq x y z
N ARG A 1 5.60 12.47 20.32
CA ARG A 1 5.67 13.87 19.85
C ARG A 1 7.13 14.23 19.78
N PHE A 2 7.74 14.24 18.62
CA PHE A 2 8.99 14.97 18.41
C PHE A 2 8.63 16.44 18.46
N PHE A 3 8.91 17.08 19.59
CA PHE A 3 8.76 18.54 19.71
C PHE A 3 9.88 19.15 18.87
N TYR A 4 9.56 19.65 17.67
CA TYR A 4 10.45 20.56 16.98
C TYR A 4 10.49 21.86 17.80
N GLN A 5 11.64 22.18 18.32
CA GLN A 5 11.84 23.45 19.01
C GLN A 5 11.75 24.60 18.00
N ASP A 6 10.96 25.63 18.30
CA ASP A 6 10.96 26.84 17.49
C ASP A 6 12.30 27.56 17.63
N LEU A 7 12.78 28.14 16.52
CA LEU A 7 13.97 28.95 16.52
C LEU A 7 13.82 30.14 17.48
N THR A 8 14.78 30.29 18.37
CA THR A 8 14.88 31.47 19.21
C THR A 8 15.20 32.73 18.43
N LYS A 9 14.90 33.91 18.98
CA LYS A 9 15.24 35.18 18.33
C LYS A 9 16.75 35.32 18.05
N LYS A 10 17.61 34.73 18.91
CA LYS A 10 19.06 34.72 18.72
C LYS A 10 19.46 33.86 17.51
N GLU A 11 18.99 32.62 17.46
CA GLU A 11 19.28 31.71 16.35
C GLU A 11 18.77 32.23 14.99
N LEU A 12 17.56 32.83 14.98
CA LEU A 12 17.04 33.49 13.76
C LEU A 12 17.97 34.61 13.30
N LYS A 13 18.53 35.39 14.21
CA LYS A 13 19.48 36.47 13.89
C LYS A 13 20.79 35.91 13.32
N GLU A 14 21.31 34.84 13.91
CA GLU A 14 22.54 34.17 13.46
C GLU A 14 22.35 33.54 12.07
N ILE A 15 21.26 32.82 11.83
CA ILE A 15 20.93 32.23 10.52
C ILE A 15 20.78 33.33 9.46
N LYS A 16 20.08 34.42 9.78
CA LYS A 16 19.93 35.57 8.86
C LYS A 16 21.29 36.16 8.48
N ALA A 17 22.14 36.43 9.45
CA ALA A 17 23.46 37.00 9.22
C ALA A 17 24.33 36.08 8.36
N PHE A 18 24.28 34.77 8.59
CA PHE A 18 24.99 33.79 7.79
C PHE A 18 24.47 33.77 6.33
N ILE A 19 23.16 33.75 6.11
CA ILE A 19 22.58 33.76 4.75
C ILE A 19 22.96 35.04 4.02
N GLU A 20 22.84 36.20 4.65
CA GLU A 20 23.20 37.49 4.04
C GLU A 20 24.68 37.53 3.67
N LYS A 21 25.58 37.05 4.54
CA LYS A 21 27.01 36.92 4.26
C LYS A 21 27.23 35.97 3.08
N PHE A 22 26.67 34.78 3.08
CA PHE A 22 26.83 33.78 2.03
C PHE A 22 26.39 34.31 0.64
N LEU A 23 25.29 35.09 0.59
CA LEU A 23 24.80 35.72 -0.62
C LEU A 23 25.69 36.90 -1.07
N SER A 24 26.14 37.75 -0.16
CA SER A 24 26.98 38.92 -0.45
C SER A 24 28.35 38.54 -0.97
N GLU A 25 28.92 37.45 -0.43
CA GLU A 25 30.22 36.90 -0.83
C GLU A 25 30.13 36.00 -2.07
N LYS A 26 28.94 35.83 -2.65
CA LYS A 26 28.66 34.99 -3.83
C LYS A 26 29.13 33.54 -3.65
N GLN A 27 29.01 33.02 -2.42
CA GLN A 27 29.44 31.69 -2.06
C GLN A 27 28.60 30.61 -2.76
N THR A 28 29.26 29.52 -3.14
CA THR A 28 28.62 28.32 -3.73
C THR A 28 29.10 27.04 -3.07
N ASN A 29 29.87 27.13 -1.98
CA ASN A 29 30.46 25.99 -1.30
C ASN A 29 29.44 25.30 -0.35
N LYS A 30 28.89 24.17 -0.77
CA LYS A 30 27.95 23.38 0.02
C LYS A 30 28.53 22.94 1.37
N LYS A 31 29.84 22.74 1.50
CA LYS A 31 30.49 22.36 2.78
C LYS A 31 30.33 23.43 3.84
N GLU A 32 30.35 24.69 3.46
CA GLU A 32 30.19 25.79 4.39
C GLU A 32 28.77 25.84 4.97
N LEU A 33 27.75 25.55 4.14
CA LEU A 33 26.38 25.37 4.58
C LEU A 33 26.25 24.22 5.58
N ILE A 34 26.81 23.06 5.23
CA ILE A 34 26.78 21.87 6.10
C ILE A 34 27.39 22.20 7.46
N ASN A 35 28.59 22.79 7.47
CA ASN A 35 29.29 23.14 8.71
C ASN A 35 28.49 24.13 9.56
N PHE A 36 27.85 25.13 8.96
CA PHE A 36 27.04 26.08 9.71
C PHE A 36 25.78 25.43 10.28
N PHE A 37 25.03 24.71 9.42
CA PHE A 37 23.75 24.14 9.83
C PHE A 37 23.86 22.90 10.71
N GLN A 38 25.02 22.22 10.75
CA GLN A 38 25.28 21.14 11.72
C GLN A 38 25.19 21.60 13.19
N ASN A 39 25.33 22.87 13.46
CA ASN A 39 25.15 23.42 14.82
C ASN A 39 23.68 23.48 15.25
N TYR A 40 22.74 23.25 14.32
CA TYR A 40 21.28 23.41 14.57
C TYR A 40 20.45 22.19 14.09
N PRO A 41 20.86 20.93 14.31
CA PRO A 41 20.32 19.76 13.61
C PRO A 41 18.84 19.49 13.85
N ASN A 42 18.34 19.76 15.07
CA ASN A 42 16.96 19.50 15.45
C ASN A 42 16.02 20.69 15.21
N ILE A 43 16.59 21.89 15.10
CA ILE A 43 15.84 23.14 14.97
C ILE A 43 15.47 23.40 13.52
N ILE A 44 16.33 23.03 12.58
CA ILE A 44 16.17 23.36 11.16
C ILE A 44 15.00 22.63 10.52
N LYS A 45 14.81 21.34 10.80
CA LYS A 45 13.72 20.54 10.19
C LYS A 45 12.33 21.15 10.37
N GLY A 46 12.04 21.67 11.55
CA GLY A 46 10.74 22.30 11.85
C GLY A 46 10.61 23.74 11.34
N ASN A 47 11.72 24.36 10.96
CA ASN A 47 11.77 25.78 10.66
C ASN A 47 12.22 26.11 9.22
N VAL A 48 12.33 25.11 8.34
CA VAL A 48 12.70 25.32 6.92
C VAL A 48 11.87 26.41 6.24
N PRO A 49 10.53 26.48 6.37
CA PRO A 49 9.74 27.57 5.79
C PRO A 49 10.14 28.96 6.28
N LYS A 50 10.46 29.11 7.57
CA LYS A 50 10.93 30.38 8.16
C LYS A 50 12.31 30.76 7.59
N ILE A 51 13.21 29.79 7.45
CA ILE A 51 14.55 29.99 6.88
C ILE A 51 14.46 30.36 5.40
N GLN A 52 13.55 29.75 4.64
CA GLN A 52 13.28 30.11 3.26
C GLN A 52 12.73 31.54 3.12
N GLN A 53 11.87 31.98 4.03
CA GLN A 53 11.42 33.40 4.04
C GLN A 53 12.59 34.35 4.28
N ILE A 54 13.52 34.00 5.18
CA ILE A 54 14.74 34.79 5.40
C ILE A 54 15.59 34.83 4.12
N LEU A 55 15.80 33.64 3.48
CA LEU A 55 16.55 33.54 2.25
C LEU A 55 15.94 34.38 1.12
N ASN A 56 14.62 34.31 0.92
CA ASN A 56 13.92 35.08 -0.10
C ASN A 56 14.09 36.57 0.13
N LYS A 57 13.88 37.04 1.37
CA LYS A 57 14.06 38.45 1.72
C LYS A 57 15.50 38.93 1.59
N ALA A 58 16.47 38.09 1.96
CA ALA A 58 17.89 38.43 1.78
C ALA A 58 18.29 38.49 0.31
N SER A 59 17.70 37.66 -0.57
CA SER A 59 17.98 37.63 -1.99
C SER A 59 17.51 38.90 -2.74
N GLU A 60 16.57 39.65 -2.19
CA GLU A 60 16.16 40.98 -2.70
C GLU A 60 17.30 41.99 -2.60
N ASN A 61 18.08 41.93 -1.52
CA ASN A 61 19.23 42.83 -1.29
C ASN A 61 20.53 42.30 -1.92
N TYR A 62 20.65 40.96 -2.10
CA TYR A 62 21.84 40.29 -2.65
C TYR A 62 21.43 39.36 -3.79
N PRO A 63 21.15 39.86 -4.99
CA PRO A 63 20.58 39.10 -6.09
C PRO A 63 21.61 38.18 -6.76
N ASN A 64 22.08 37.17 -6.03
CA ASN A 64 22.97 36.13 -6.54
C ASN A 64 22.23 34.81 -6.71
N ILE A 65 21.81 34.54 -7.96
CA ILE A 65 21.03 33.34 -8.29
C ILE A 65 21.77 32.06 -7.96
N SER A 66 23.09 32.00 -8.14
CA SER A 66 23.87 30.77 -7.87
C SER A 66 23.93 30.45 -6.40
N SER A 67 24.28 31.40 -5.53
CA SER A 67 24.30 31.23 -4.09
C SER A 67 22.91 30.95 -3.52
N TYR A 68 21.88 31.64 -4.01
CA TYR A 68 20.51 31.38 -3.65
C TYR A 68 20.11 29.91 -3.94
N LYS A 69 20.38 29.42 -5.16
CA LYS A 69 20.07 28.04 -5.54
C LYS A 69 20.79 27.03 -4.66
N VAL A 70 22.06 27.28 -4.31
CA VAL A 70 22.83 26.37 -3.45
C VAL A 70 22.20 26.28 -2.05
N ILE A 71 21.84 27.41 -1.42
CA ILE A 71 21.18 27.41 -0.11
C ILE A 71 19.79 26.76 -0.22
N ASN A 72 18.99 27.16 -1.20
CA ASN A 72 17.62 26.64 -1.35
C ASN A 72 17.61 25.12 -1.58
N ASN A 73 18.46 24.62 -2.48
CA ASN A 73 18.58 23.18 -2.74
C ASN A 73 19.08 22.44 -1.51
N PHE A 74 20.05 22.98 -0.80
CA PHE A 74 20.53 22.39 0.46
C PHE A 74 19.41 22.28 1.50
N LEU A 75 18.61 23.33 1.71
CA LEU A 75 17.49 23.31 2.64
C LEU A 75 16.42 22.29 2.23
N LEU A 76 16.13 22.18 0.94
CA LEU A 76 15.16 21.23 0.39
C LEU A 76 15.64 19.79 0.50
N GLU A 77 16.89 19.52 0.15
CA GLU A 77 17.46 18.16 0.14
C GLU A 77 17.66 17.61 1.55
N GLU A 78 18.21 18.41 2.47
CA GLU A 78 18.65 17.95 3.78
C GLU A 78 17.55 18.04 4.87
N TYR A 79 16.64 19.01 4.77
CA TYR A 79 15.70 19.32 5.84
C TYR A 79 14.24 19.39 5.46
N TYR A 80 13.92 19.62 4.19
CA TYR A 80 12.54 19.71 3.75
C TYR A 80 12.03 18.33 3.36
N THR A 81 11.21 17.74 4.20
CA THR A 81 10.35 16.64 3.80
C THR A 81 9.01 17.25 3.38
N PRO A 82 8.65 17.25 2.10
CA PRO A 82 7.33 17.70 1.69
C PRO A 82 6.28 16.91 2.47
N LYS A 83 5.22 17.61 2.94
CA LYS A 83 4.09 16.90 3.56
C LYS A 83 3.63 15.82 2.60
N PRO A 84 3.45 14.58 3.06
CA PRO A 84 2.94 13.53 2.20
C PRO A 84 1.57 13.97 1.65
N SER A 85 1.32 13.80 0.36
CA SER A 85 0.02 14.08 -0.23
C SER A 85 -1.01 13.05 0.22
N ILE A 86 -0.55 11.84 0.62
CA ILE A 86 -1.35 10.76 1.19
C ILE A 86 -0.79 10.44 2.58
N CYS A 87 -1.60 10.65 3.61
CA CYS A 87 -1.32 10.27 5.00
C CYS A 87 -2.65 9.96 5.69
N GLU A 88 -3.14 8.73 5.51
CA GLU A 88 -4.47 8.31 5.95
C GLU A 88 -4.40 7.03 6.77
N CYS A 89 -5.09 7.03 7.92
CA CYS A 89 -5.30 5.84 8.73
C CYS A 89 -6.78 5.43 8.68
N HIS A 90 -7.01 4.13 8.52
CA HIS A 90 -8.35 3.55 8.57
C HIS A 90 -8.38 2.39 9.55
N PHE A 91 -9.49 2.23 10.24
CA PHE A 91 -9.66 1.23 11.29
C PHE A 91 -10.81 0.29 10.93
N PHE A 92 -10.69 -0.96 11.33
CA PHE A 92 -11.71 -1.98 11.17
C PHE A 92 -12.18 -2.48 12.56
N PRO A 93 -13.38 -3.08 12.65
CA PRO A 93 -14.27 -3.45 11.55
C PRO A 93 -15.05 -2.24 11.00
N ASP A 94 -14.90 -1.99 9.71
CA ASP A 94 -15.69 -1.04 8.94
C ASP A 94 -15.61 -1.44 7.45
N GLY A 95 -16.70 -1.97 6.92
CA GLY A 95 -16.77 -2.44 5.52
C GLY A 95 -16.53 -1.34 4.48
N SER A 96 -16.76 -0.06 4.82
CA SER A 96 -16.48 1.06 3.92
C SER A 96 -14.98 1.25 3.66
N ASN A 97 -14.12 0.83 4.59
CA ASN A 97 -12.67 0.97 4.47
C ASN A 97 -12.05 -0.04 3.48
N GLU A 98 -12.73 -1.16 3.18
CA GLU A 98 -12.33 -2.09 2.11
C GLU A 98 -12.21 -1.37 0.77
N HIS A 99 -13.20 -0.53 0.43
CA HIS A 99 -13.17 0.25 -0.82
C HIS A 99 -12.00 1.23 -0.89
N LYS A 100 -11.56 1.77 0.24
CA LYS A 100 -10.39 2.66 0.29
C LYS A 100 -9.10 1.91 -0.04
N VAL A 101 -8.94 0.69 0.47
CA VAL A 101 -7.80 -0.19 0.11
C VAL A 101 -7.81 -0.51 -1.39
N VAL A 102 -8.97 -0.93 -1.92
CA VAL A 102 -9.16 -1.22 -3.34
C VAL A 102 -8.80 -0.01 -4.21
N ASN A 103 -9.32 1.16 -3.87
CA ASN A 103 -9.05 2.39 -4.61
C ASN A 103 -7.58 2.80 -4.52
N MET A 104 -6.94 2.66 -3.37
CA MET A 104 -5.51 2.94 -3.20
C MET A 104 -4.66 2.07 -4.13
N LEU A 105 -4.90 0.76 -4.18
CA LEU A 105 -4.18 -0.14 -5.08
C LEU A 105 -4.38 0.24 -6.56
N ARG A 106 -5.58 0.66 -6.95
CA ARG A 106 -5.90 1.10 -8.32
C ARG A 106 -5.14 2.36 -8.75
N THR A 107 -4.66 3.19 -7.82
CA THR A 107 -3.84 4.36 -8.15
C THR A 107 -2.48 4.01 -8.75
N CYS A 108 -2.03 2.76 -8.60
CA CYS A 108 -0.75 2.27 -9.08
C CYS A 108 -0.55 2.54 -10.58
N LYS A 109 0.63 3.05 -10.96
CA LYS A 109 0.98 3.42 -12.35
C LYS A 109 2.28 2.79 -12.85
N LYS A 110 3.19 2.36 -11.95
CA LYS A 110 4.54 1.90 -12.31
C LYS A 110 4.88 0.52 -11.80
N SER A 111 4.59 0.22 -10.54
CA SER A 111 4.90 -1.07 -9.91
C SER A 111 4.10 -1.31 -8.65
N LEU A 112 3.74 -2.56 -8.38
CA LEU A 112 3.03 -3.00 -7.18
C LEU A 112 3.73 -4.20 -6.57
N ASP A 113 4.30 -4.02 -5.38
CA ASP A 113 4.91 -5.08 -4.58
C ASP A 113 4.07 -5.35 -3.34
N ILE A 114 3.68 -6.59 -3.11
CA ILE A 114 2.79 -7.00 -2.02
C ILE A 114 3.46 -8.09 -1.19
N ALA A 115 3.60 -7.86 0.12
CA ALA A 115 3.95 -8.89 1.10
C ALA A 115 2.78 -9.06 2.07
N ILE A 116 2.12 -10.21 2.03
CA ILE A 116 0.85 -10.43 2.74
C ILE A 116 0.73 -11.81 3.35
N TYR A 117 0.40 -11.87 4.63
CA TYR A 117 0.18 -13.13 5.34
C TYR A 117 -1.08 -13.85 4.85
N THR A 118 -2.24 -13.20 4.92
CA THR A 118 -3.53 -13.79 4.47
C THR A 118 -4.14 -12.95 3.36
N PHE A 119 -4.45 -13.60 2.23
CA PHE A 119 -5.04 -12.94 1.07
C PHE A 119 -6.26 -13.73 0.57
N THR A 120 -7.46 -13.32 1.02
CA THR A 120 -8.71 -14.03 0.71
C THR A 120 -9.84 -13.13 0.15
N LEU A 121 -9.67 -11.78 0.17
CA LEU A 121 -10.68 -10.82 -0.31
C LEU A 121 -10.73 -10.75 -1.83
N ASP A 122 -11.88 -11.09 -2.40
CA ASP A 122 -12.09 -11.04 -3.85
C ASP A 122 -12.03 -9.63 -4.45
N SER A 123 -12.45 -8.60 -3.71
CA SER A 123 -12.39 -7.20 -4.13
C SER A 123 -10.96 -6.72 -4.35
N ILE A 124 -10.07 -7.04 -3.42
CA ILE A 124 -8.64 -6.68 -3.51
C ILE A 124 -7.97 -7.52 -4.62
N VAL A 125 -8.31 -8.82 -4.74
CA VAL A 125 -7.83 -9.66 -5.84
C VAL A 125 -8.17 -9.05 -7.20
N LYS A 126 -9.41 -8.60 -7.40
CA LYS A 126 -9.84 -7.93 -8.63
C LYS A 126 -9.02 -6.67 -8.89
N ALA A 127 -8.82 -5.81 -7.89
CA ALA A 127 -8.01 -4.61 -8.03
C ALA A 127 -6.55 -4.92 -8.43
N VAL A 128 -5.93 -5.94 -7.84
CA VAL A 128 -4.57 -6.36 -8.18
C VAL A 128 -4.50 -6.89 -9.62
N ILE A 129 -5.48 -7.70 -10.06
CA ILE A 129 -5.57 -8.18 -11.44
C ILE A 129 -5.80 -7.01 -12.42
N GLU A 130 -6.64 -6.03 -12.08
CA GLU A 130 -6.84 -4.82 -12.88
C GLU A 130 -5.54 -4.02 -13.06
N VAL A 131 -4.73 -3.90 -11.99
CA VAL A 131 -3.40 -3.27 -12.07
C VAL A 131 -2.50 -4.05 -13.01
N PHE A 132 -2.42 -5.37 -12.87
CA PHE A 132 -1.61 -6.24 -13.73
C PHE A 132 -2.03 -6.18 -15.20
N ASN A 133 -3.34 -6.18 -15.48
CA ASN A 133 -3.88 -6.13 -16.86
C ASN A 133 -3.60 -4.78 -17.55
N ARG A 134 -3.24 -3.72 -16.80
CA ARG A 134 -2.74 -2.46 -17.38
C ARG A 134 -1.26 -2.53 -17.82
N GLY A 135 -0.63 -3.72 -17.71
CA GLY A 135 0.79 -3.91 -18.02
C GLY A 135 1.75 -3.46 -16.91
N ILE A 136 1.23 -3.19 -15.72
CA ILE A 136 2.05 -2.78 -14.57
C ILE A 136 2.63 -4.03 -13.91
N PRO A 137 3.95 -4.09 -13.66
CA PRO A 137 4.56 -5.22 -12.96
C PRO A 137 4.02 -5.34 -11.55
N VAL A 138 3.54 -6.54 -11.21
CA VAL A 138 3.02 -6.91 -9.89
C VAL A 138 3.82 -8.11 -9.38
N ARG A 139 4.32 -8.01 -8.13
CA ARG A 139 5.01 -9.09 -7.44
C ARG A 139 4.35 -9.35 -6.10
N ILE A 140 4.17 -10.62 -5.74
CA ILE A 140 3.50 -11.00 -4.49
C ILE A 140 4.38 -11.98 -3.71
N ILE A 141 4.54 -11.73 -2.42
CA ILE A 141 5.09 -12.66 -1.44
C ILE A 141 3.99 -13.00 -0.45
N CYS A 142 3.77 -14.29 -0.19
CA CYS A 142 2.82 -14.77 0.81
C CYS A 142 3.44 -15.86 1.69
N ASP A 143 2.80 -16.12 2.81
CA ASP A 143 3.15 -17.21 3.71
C ASP A 143 2.82 -18.57 3.08
N ASN A 144 3.69 -19.57 3.25
CA ASN A 144 3.57 -20.89 2.63
C ASN A 144 2.38 -21.69 3.18
N GLU A 145 2.01 -21.53 4.45
CA GLU A 145 0.84 -22.21 5.03
C GLU A 145 -0.45 -21.51 4.65
N MET A 146 -0.44 -20.16 4.63
CA MET A 146 -1.60 -19.38 4.20
C MET A 146 -1.87 -19.51 2.69
N GLU A 147 -0.86 -19.76 1.87
CA GLU A 147 -1.03 -20.09 0.44
C GLU A 147 -1.86 -21.37 0.24
N LYS A 148 -1.62 -22.41 1.06
CA LYS A 148 -2.31 -23.70 0.99
C LYS A 148 -3.74 -23.64 1.53
N HIS A 149 -4.08 -22.63 2.31
CA HIS A 149 -5.42 -22.51 2.90
C HIS A 149 -6.51 -22.53 1.82
N SER A 150 -7.63 -23.21 2.08
CA SER A 150 -8.71 -23.43 1.09
C SER A 150 -9.31 -22.15 0.51
N THR A 151 -9.36 -21.07 1.30
CA THR A 151 -9.88 -19.75 0.90
C THR A 151 -8.83 -18.85 0.25
N SER A 152 -7.55 -19.25 0.24
CA SER A 152 -6.46 -18.47 -0.35
C SER A 152 -6.73 -18.13 -1.82
N LYS A 153 -6.44 -16.90 -2.19
CA LYS A 153 -6.58 -16.39 -3.56
C LYS A 153 -5.24 -16.31 -4.31
N ILE A 154 -4.16 -16.73 -3.68
CA ILE A 154 -2.82 -16.61 -4.28
C ILE A 154 -2.71 -17.43 -5.57
N LYS A 155 -3.22 -18.67 -5.60
CA LYS A 155 -3.27 -19.46 -6.85
C LYS A 155 -4.08 -18.79 -7.94
N LYS A 156 -5.17 -18.10 -7.59
CA LYS A 156 -5.95 -17.32 -8.55
C LYS A 156 -5.14 -16.16 -9.14
N LEU A 157 -4.34 -15.47 -8.34
CA LEU A 157 -3.44 -14.42 -8.81
C LEU A 157 -2.33 -15.00 -9.70
N ALA A 158 -1.70 -16.09 -9.27
CA ALA A 158 -0.65 -16.77 -10.06
C ALA A 158 -1.17 -17.28 -11.41
N SER A 159 -2.41 -17.80 -11.49
CA SER A 159 -3.01 -18.28 -12.74
C SER A 159 -3.19 -17.17 -13.79
N THR A 160 -3.28 -15.90 -13.39
CA THR A 160 -3.32 -14.76 -14.33
C THR A 160 -1.95 -14.39 -14.90
N GLY A 161 -0.87 -14.94 -14.34
CA GLY A 161 0.51 -14.64 -14.75
C GLY A 161 1.26 -13.71 -13.78
N ILE A 162 0.63 -13.28 -12.68
CA ILE A 162 1.30 -12.54 -11.62
C ILE A 162 2.29 -13.48 -10.92
N VAL A 163 3.55 -13.03 -10.78
CA VAL A 163 4.57 -13.82 -10.10
C VAL A 163 4.32 -13.78 -8.60
N CYS A 164 4.03 -14.94 -8.02
CA CYS A 164 3.80 -15.13 -6.59
C CYS A 164 4.90 -16.06 -6.03
N LYS A 165 5.51 -15.65 -4.93
CA LYS A 165 6.48 -16.46 -4.18
C LYS A 165 5.96 -16.76 -2.78
N THR A 166 6.38 -17.90 -2.23
CA THR A 166 6.16 -18.22 -0.82
C THR A 166 7.49 -18.30 -0.09
N ASP A 167 7.45 -18.04 1.20
CA ASP A 167 8.57 -18.43 2.06
C ASP A 167 8.66 -19.97 2.14
N ASN A 168 9.81 -20.46 2.59
CA ASN A 168 10.09 -21.89 2.76
C ASN A 168 10.57 -22.19 4.18
N THR A 169 10.07 -21.41 5.15
CA THR A 169 10.47 -21.52 6.54
C THR A 169 9.35 -22.12 7.40
N ARG A 170 9.68 -22.53 8.63
CA ARG A 170 8.71 -22.93 9.64
C ARG A 170 8.09 -21.74 10.39
N TYR A 171 8.58 -20.54 10.14
CA TYR A 171 8.12 -19.30 10.76
C TYR A 171 7.24 -18.55 9.77
N TYR A 172 6.29 -17.77 10.29
CA TYR A 172 5.36 -17.04 9.46
C TYR A 172 6.01 -15.86 8.73
N MET A 173 5.78 -15.74 7.44
CA MET A 173 5.93 -14.49 6.71
C MET A 173 4.73 -13.59 7.06
N HIS A 174 4.79 -12.93 8.23
CA HIS A 174 3.63 -12.28 8.85
C HIS A 174 3.46 -10.81 8.45
N HIS A 175 4.09 -10.35 7.36
CA HIS A 175 3.91 -9.01 6.83
C HIS A 175 2.51 -8.78 6.24
N LYS A 176 2.06 -7.52 6.30
CA LYS A 176 0.85 -7.02 5.67
C LYS A 176 1.14 -5.64 5.13
N PHE A 177 1.85 -5.60 3.99
CA PHE A 177 2.14 -4.33 3.32
C PHE A 177 2.11 -4.45 1.81
N ALA A 178 1.88 -3.31 1.16
CA ALA A 178 2.13 -3.12 -0.25
C ALA A 178 2.95 -1.84 -0.48
N VAL A 179 3.77 -1.85 -1.52
CA VAL A 179 4.47 -0.66 -2.01
C VAL A 179 3.96 -0.34 -3.40
N ILE A 180 3.42 0.87 -3.56
CA ILE A 180 2.87 1.37 -4.81
C ILE A 180 3.85 2.39 -5.40
N ASP A 181 4.30 2.16 -6.64
CA ASP A 181 5.12 3.08 -7.43
C ASP A 181 6.42 3.52 -6.73
N ASN A 182 6.91 2.73 -5.77
CA ASN A 182 8.05 3.08 -4.90
C ASN A 182 7.90 4.45 -4.21
N SER A 183 6.67 4.84 -3.90
CA SER A 183 6.34 6.12 -3.27
C SER A 183 5.31 6.04 -2.17
N VAL A 184 4.32 5.15 -2.28
CA VAL A 184 3.26 4.97 -1.29
C VAL A 184 3.41 3.61 -0.62
N VAL A 185 3.36 3.60 0.71
CA VAL A 185 3.30 2.39 1.53
C VAL A 185 1.88 2.22 2.06
N VAL A 186 1.35 1.02 1.88
CA VAL A 186 0.12 0.53 2.52
C VAL A 186 0.52 -0.49 3.55
N THR A 187 0.28 -0.26 4.84
CA THR A 187 0.74 -1.16 5.91
C THR A 187 -0.14 -1.08 7.15
N GLY A 188 -0.11 -2.10 8.00
CA GLY A 188 -0.85 -2.16 9.26
C GLY A 188 -1.00 -3.58 9.78
N SER A 189 -1.97 -3.79 10.67
CA SER A 189 -2.31 -5.14 11.16
C SER A 189 -3.27 -5.88 10.22
N PHE A 190 -3.94 -5.14 9.31
CA PHE A 190 -5.03 -5.61 8.47
C PHE A 190 -4.61 -6.74 7.51
N ASN A 191 -5.04 -7.97 7.79
CA ASN A 191 -5.02 -9.07 6.82
C ASN A 191 -6.07 -8.81 5.72
N TRP A 192 -5.75 -9.16 4.48
CA TRP A 192 -6.68 -8.95 3.36
C TRP A 192 -7.72 -10.08 3.31
N SER A 193 -8.56 -10.13 4.34
CA SER A 193 -9.55 -11.17 4.57
C SER A 193 -10.88 -10.60 5.04
N SER A 194 -11.99 -11.31 4.77
CA SER A 194 -13.34 -10.92 5.20
C SER A 194 -13.46 -10.81 6.72
N GLN A 195 -12.77 -11.69 7.46
CA GLN A 195 -12.73 -11.63 8.91
C GLN A 195 -12.11 -10.32 9.41
N ALA A 196 -11.03 -9.86 8.77
CA ALA A 196 -10.39 -8.60 9.12
C ALA A 196 -11.26 -7.37 8.79
N VAL A 197 -12.06 -7.44 7.70
CA VAL A 197 -12.99 -6.34 7.35
C VAL A 197 -14.14 -6.21 8.33
N HIS A 198 -14.73 -7.33 8.77
CA HIS A 198 -16.04 -7.32 9.44
C HIS A 198 -16.00 -7.63 10.92
N HIS A 199 -14.91 -8.20 11.44
CA HIS A 199 -14.90 -8.72 12.80
C HIS A 199 -13.69 -8.30 13.64
N ASN A 200 -12.47 -8.28 13.05
CA ASN A 200 -11.26 -7.99 13.82
C ASN A 200 -11.09 -6.48 14.05
N GLN A 201 -10.45 -6.14 15.18
CA GLN A 201 -9.92 -4.79 15.39
C GLN A 201 -8.59 -4.68 14.65
N GLU A 202 -8.59 -3.95 13.54
CA GLU A 202 -7.42 -3.80 12.68
C GLU A 202 -7.18 -2.34 12.31
N ASN A 203 -5.98 -2.05 11.86
CA ASN A 203 -5.63 -0.75 11.29
C ASN A 203 -4.90 -0.93 9.96
N ILE A 204 -5.03 0.09 9.10
CA ILE A 204 -4.25 0.24 7.88
C ILE A 204 -3.84 1.71 7.71
N LEU A 205 -2.62 1.92 7.28
CA LEU A 205 -2.03 3.23 6.99
C LEU A 205 -1.69 3.30 5.51
N PHE A 206 -2.11 4.38 4.85
CA PHE A 206 -1.63 4.80 3.53
C PHE A 206 -0.70 5.98 3.72
N TYR A 207 0.54 5.85 3.30
CA TYR A 207 1.55 6.86 3.55
C TYR A 207 2.44 7.08 2.33
N GLU A 208 2.35 8.28 1.74
CA GLU A 208 3.23 8.68 0.67
C GLU A 208 4.50 9.29 1.21
N ASN A 209 5.60 8.56 1.11
CA ASN A 209 6.92 9.03 1.48
C ASN A 209 7.97 8.18 0.77
N LYS A 210 8.73 8.78 -0.14
CA LYS A 210 9.74 8.05 -0.94
C LYS A 210 10.80 7.37 -0.09
N ALA A 211 11.29 8.01 0.97
CA ALA A 211 12.33 7.44 1.82
C ALA A 211 11.83 6.23 2.63
N ILE A 212 10.57 6.27 3.09
CA ILE A 212 9.94 5.13 3.76
C ILE A 212 9.61 4.03 2.74
N ALA A 213 9.03 4.40 1.58
CA ALA A 213 8.72 3.44 0.53
C ALA A 213 9.98 2.69 0.04
N GLN A 214 11.12 3.38 -0.05
CA GLN A 214 12.39 2.75 -0.37
C GLN A 214 12.80 1.69 0.65
N GLN A 215 12.67 1.95 1.96
CA GLN A 215 12.98 0.96 3.00
C GLN A 215 12.09 -0.28 2.89
N TYR A 216 10.77 -0.10 2.60
CA TYR A 216 9.87 -1.20 2.36
C TYR A 216 10.22 -1.98 1.08
N THR A 217 10.61 -1.28 0.02
CA THR A 217 11.07 -1.90 -1.24
C THR A 217 12.35 -2.71 -1.03
N GLU A 218 13.30 -2.18 -0.27
CA GLU A 218 14.55 -2.90 0.09
C GLU A 218 14.24 -4.17 0.88
N GLN A 219 13.34 -4.09 1.88
CA GLN A 219 12.90 -5.27 2.64
C GLN A 219 12.15 -6.26 1.73
N PHE A 220 11.24 -5.78 0.87
CA PHE A 220 10.56 -6.64 -0.09
C PHE A 220 11.55 -7.36 -1.00
N ASN A 221 12.52 -6.65 -1.58
CA ASN A 221 13.53 -7.23 -2.46
C ASN A 221 14.41 -8.23 -1.73
N LYS A 222 14.76 -7.99 -0.47
CA LYS A 222 15.48 -8.96 0.38
C LYS A 222 14.69 -10.26 0.52
N LEU A 223 13.41 -10.19 0.85
CA LEU A 223 12.54 -11.36 0.94
C LEU A 223 12.38 -12.03 -0.42
N TRP A 224 12.14 -11.25 -1.48
CA TRP A 224 11.97 -11.73 -2.84
C TRP A 224 13.18 -12.53 -3.34
N ASN A 225 14.38 -12.10 -3.02
CA ASN A 225 15.62 -12.77 -3.40
C ASN A 225 15.91 -14.01 -2.53
N ASN A 226 15.48 -13.99 -1.27
CA ASN A 226 15.68 -15.11 -0.35
C ASN A 226 14.66 -16.25 -0.56
N TYR A 227 13.45 -15.92 -1.04
CA TYR A 227 12.39 -16.91 -1.25
C TYR A 227 12.44 -17.43 -2.70
N ASN A 228 12.72 -18.73 -2.84
CA ASN A 228 12.91 -19.37 -4.14
C ASN A 228 11.67 -20.13 -4.63
N THR A 229 10.67 -20.36 -3.78
CA THR A 229 9.46 -21.10 -4.13
C THR A 229 8.52 -20.18 -4.92
N VAL A 230 8.48 -20.37 -6.24
CA VAL A 230 7.56 -19.69 -7.15
C VAL A 230 6.34 -20.56 -7.36
N ILE A 231 5.14 -20.00 -7.25
CA ILE A 231 3.91 -20.70 -7.53
C ILE A 231 3.77 -20.89 -9.04
N ASN A 232 3.72 -22.15 -9.48
CA ASN A 232 3.64 -22.50 -10.88
C ASN A 232 2.29 -22.05 -11.48
N LYS A 233 2.34 -21.28 -12.57
CA LYS A 233 1.15 -20.72 -13.22
C LYS A 233 0.26 -21.81 -13.80
N GLU A 234 0.83 -22.76 -14.51
CA GLU A 234 0.10 -23.84 -15.21
C GLU A 234 -0.60 -24.76 -14.20
N GLU A 235 0.08 -25.08 -13.10
CA GLU A 235 -0.51 -25.84 -11.99
C GLU A 235 -1.63 -25.04 -11.30
N ALA A 236 -1.41 -23.76 -11.05
CA ALA A 236 -2.42 -22.86 -10.50
C ALA A 236 -3.66 -22.76 -11.39
N MET A 237 -3.49 -22.67 -12.71
CA MET A 237 -4.60 -22.69 -13.69
C MET A 237 -5.43 -23.97 -13.58
N LYS A 238 -4.80 -25.14 -13.62
CA LYS A 238 -5.48 -26.44 -13.48
C LYS A 238 -6.29 -26.53 -12.18
N ILE A 239 -5.71 -26.07 -11.07
CA ILE A 239 -6.39 -26.07 -9.75
C ILE A 239 -7.61 -25.13 -9.75
N ILE A 240 -7.51 -23.97 -10.39
CA ILE A 240 -8.63 -23.01 -10.46
C ILE A 240 -9.74 -23.56 -11.37
N GLU A 241 -9.40 -24.08 -12.53
CA GLU A 241 -10.37 -24.69 -13.46
C GLU A 241 -11.15 -25.82 -12.79
N GLU A 242 -10.45 -26.71 -12.08
CA GLU A 242 -11.07 -27.81 -11.35
C GLU A 242 -12.01 -27.31 -10.24
N LYS A 243 -11.60 -26.30 -9.45
CA LYS A 243 -12.45 -25.69 -8.44
C LYS A 243 -13.72 -25.08 -9.05
N GLU A 244 -13.61 -24.43 -10.21
CA GLU A 244 -14.76 -23.85 -10.91
C GLU A 244 -15.70 -24.93 -11.46
N ARG A 245 -15.14 -26.03 -11.99
CA ARG A 245 -15.93 -27.20 -12.44
C ARG A 245 -16.74 -27.76 -11.27
N ILE A 246 -16.09 -28.06 -10.16
CA ILE A 246 -16.77 -28.60 -8.96
C ILE A 246 -17.85 -27.65 -8.46
N LYS A 247 -17.58 -26.33 -8.48
CA LYS A 247 -18.57 -25.33 -8.06
C LYS A 247 -19.79 -25.31 -8.98
N LYS A 248 -19.60 -25.42 -10.31
CA LYS A 248 -20.70 -25.50 -11.28
C LYS A 248 -21.51 -26.77 -11.10
N GLU A 249 -20.87 -27.92 -10.88
CA GLU A 249 -21.54 -29.19 -10.64
C GLU A 249 -22.40 -29.16 -9.37
N LYS A 250 -21.86 -28.62 -8.27
CA LYS A 250 -22.63 -28.45 -7.02
C LYS A 250 -23.86 -27.56 -7.21
N LYS A 251 -23.70 -26.44 -7.89
CA LYS A 251 -24.82 -25.51 -8.18
C LYS A 251 -25.89 -26.19 -9.03
N LEU A 252 -25.49 -26.97 -10.04
CA LEU A 252 -26.42 -27.71 -10.88
C LEU A 252 -27.19 -28.77 -10.09
N LEU A 253 -26.51 -29.45 -9.17
CA LEU A 253 -27.13 -30.45 -8.28
C LEU A 253 -28.16 -29.81 -7.33
N GLU A 254 -27.85 -28.64 -6.80
CA GLU A 254 -28.79 -27.87 -5.95
C GLU A 254 -30.04 -27.48 -6.72
N LEU A 255 -29.87 -26.94 -7.95
CA LEU A 255 -30.98 -26.59 -8.83
C LEU A 255 -31.87 -27.80 -9.18
N LYS A 256 -31.28 -28.95 -9.46
CA LYS A 256 -32.03 -30.20 -9.70
C LYS A 256 -32.89 -30.59 -8.48
N LYS A 257 -32.31 -30.53 -7.28
CA LYS A 257 -33.06 -30.81 -6.03
C LYS A 257 -34.22 -29.84 -5.79
N GLU A 258 -34.05 -28.56 -6.11
CA GLU A 258 -35.11 -27.54 -6.00
C GLU A 258 -36.21 -27.83 -7.03
N MET A 259 -35.88 -28.16 -8.27
CA MET A 259 -36.85 -28.54 -9.30
C MET A 259 -37.68 -29.77 -8.88
N GLU A 260 -37.04 -30.83 -8.37
CA GLU A 260 -37.73 -32.02 -7.87
C GLU A 260 -38.72 -31.70 -6.71
N LYS A 261 -38.32 -30.76 -5.82
CA LYS A 261 -39.22 -30.29 -4.74
C LYS A 261 -40.43 -29.56 -5.32
N LEU A 262 -40.22 -28.69 -6.28
CA LEU A 262 -41.30 -27.95 -6.95
C LEU A 262 -42.29 -28.86 -7.70
N GLU A 263 -41.77 -29.87 -8.40
CA GLU A 263 -42.62 -30.87 -9.06
C GLU A 263 -43.49 -31.66 -8.07
N LYS A 264 -42.88 -32.07 -6.92
CA LYS A 264 -43.62 -32.77 -5.84
C LYS A 264 -44.73 -31.88 -5.25
N LEU A 265 -44.46 -30.58 -5.09
CA LEU A 265 -45.46 -29.62 -4.61
C LEU A 265 -46.62 -29.46 -5.61
N LYS A 266 -46.32 -29.25 -6.89
CA LYS A 266 -47.35 -29.16 -7.95
C LYS A 266 -48.24 -30.39 -8.00
N LYS A 267 -47.64 -31.60 -7.96
CA LYS A 267 -48.42 -32.87 -7.90
C LYS A 267 -49.31 -32.98 -6.66
N ARG A 268 -48.91 -32.42 -5.53
CA ARG A 268 -49.75 -32.37 -4.32
C ARG A 268 -50.89 -31.40 -4.47
N GLU A 269 -50.66 -30.22 -5.01
CA GLU A 269 -51.73 -29.22 -5.25
C GLU A 269 -52.78 -29.72 -6.26
N GLU A 270 -52.34 -30.39 -7.34
CA GLU A 270 -53.23 -31.00 -8.31
C GLU A 270 -54.12 -32.08 -7.67
N LYS A 271 -53.53 -32.94 -6.82
CA LYS A 271 -54.29 -33.95 -6.09
C LYS A 271 -55.30 -33.34 -5.08
N MET A 272 -54.99 -32.22 -4.47
CA MET A 272 -55.88 -31.51 -3.56
C MET A 272 -57.09 -30.91 -4.32
N LYS A 273 -56.79 -30.24 -5.45
CA LYS A 273 -57.86 -29.69 -6.33
C LYS A 273 -58.79 -30.75 -6.89
N GLN A 274 -58.27 -31.94 -7.25
CA GLN A 274 -59.10 -33.06 -7.70
C GLN A 274 -60.04 -33.54 -6.60
N LYS A 275 -59.56 -33.65 -5.36
CA LYS A 275 -60.38 -34.06 -4.20
C LYS A 275 -61.43 -33.03 -3.78
N GLU A 276 -61.20 -31.73 -4.06
CA GLU A 276 -62.18 -30.65 -3.80
C GLU A 276 -63.29 -30.63 -4.85
N ASN A 277 -63.03 -31.01 -6.10
CA ASN A 277 -63.98 -31.11 -7.20
C ASN A 277 -64.85 -32.41 -7.17
N GLU A 278 -64.47 -33.40 -6.40
CA GLU A 278 -65.21 -34.66 -6.21
C GLU A 278 -66.17 -34.64 -4.98
N LYS A 279 -66.20 -33.52 -4.24
CA LYS A 279 -67.13 -33.28 -3.13
C LYS A 279 -68.27 -32.32 -3.57
#